data_19d22749783b7764b889923b73908934
#
_entry.id   19d22749783b7764b889923b73908934
#
_cell.length_a   1.000
_cell.length_b   1.000
_cell.length_c   1.000
_cell.angle_alpha   90.00
_cell.angle_beta   90.00
_cell.angle_gamma   90.00
#
_symmetry.space_group_name_H-M   'P 1'
#
loop_
_entity.id
_entity.type
_entity.pdbx_description
1 polymer ?
#
loop_
_entity_poly.entity_id
_entity_poly.type
_entity_poly.pdbx_seq_one_letter_code
_entity_poly.pdbx_strand_id
1 'polypeptide(L)'
;MSDQTANTTPDHRLTVAEVLGLLVADGIVAKPEADALIAEFRLKRLTAHPLVIVADQKWKSLLPPNRALTLDDLGEWLAGKVGLEYYHIDPLKIDFTAVTDVMSSAYATRFGILPVQVTAQEVVFATIEPFLRDWEKEIQPIVKKKIRRVIASPVDVARFLVEFYNLARSVKKASQQGGQSSGLSSFEQLVELGRTNRQFDANDQHIVNIVDWLWQYAFEQRASDIHIEPRRELGIVRFRIDGVLHQVYQIPMSVMAAMVSRIKILGRMDLVEKRRPQDGRIKTRTADGQEAELRLSTLPTAFGEKMVMRIFDPEVLVRNFTDLGFSEEDQVRWKLMSESPNGIILVTGPTGSGKTTTLYSTLKQLATPAVNVCTIEDPIEMVEPAFNQMQVQNAIELDFAQGVRALMRQDPDIIMVGEIRDLETAEVTIQAALTGHLVLSTLHTNDSPAAVTRMLDLGVPSYLISATVLGVMAQRLVRVLCPSCKKSIPASAEDESMWDRLVAPWKANRPAQFHHPVGCLECRMTGYRGRVGVYEILMLSPDMKQAISDNADVSKIRDLAYREGMKPLRISGAMKIAAGMTTLAEVFKVSPPSERI
;
A
#
# COMPACT_ATOMS: atom_id res chain seq x y z
N MET A 1 35.89 41.32 5.88
CA MET A 1 36.86 40.93 4.83
C MET A 1 37.49 39.61 5.27
N SER A 2 36.97 38.53 4.78
CA SER A 2 37.62 37.21 4.81
C SER A 2 37.15 36.48 3.56
N ASP A 3 38.03 36.54 2.57
CA ASP A 3 37.95 35.89 1.27
C ASP A 3 37.93 34.37 1.47
N GLN A 4 36.78 33.72 1.27
CA GLN A 4 36.75 32.29 1.03
C GLN A 4 37.05 32.07 -0.45
N THR A 5 38.30 31.77 -0.76
CA THR A 5 38.74 31.26 -2.05
C THR A 5 37.96 29.98 -2.37
N ALA A 6 36.92 30.12 -3.18
CA ALA A 6 36.22 29.00 -3.79
C ALA A 6 37.20 28.22 -4.68
N ASN A 7 37.56 27.02 -4.28
CA ASN A 7 38.31 26.06 -5.07
C ASN A 7 37.44 25.69 -6.29
N THR A 8 37.57 26.42 -7.39
CA THR A 8 36.85 26.16 -8.65
C THR A 8 37.59 25.03 -9.37
N THR A 9 37.24 23.78 -9.02
CA THR A 9 37.47 22.65 -9.94
C THR A 9 36.78 22.95 -11.26
N PRO A 10 37.44 22.76 -12.43
CA PRO A 10 36.83 22.99 -13.72
C PRO A 10 35.61 22.07 -13.91
N ASP A 11 34.60 22.58 -14.61
CA ASP A 11 33.39 21.83 -14.93
C ASP A 11 33.74 20.52 -15.64
N HIS A 12 33.32 19.40 -15.04
CA HIS A 12 33.54 18.06 -15.60
C HIS A 12 32.45 17.10 -15.14
N ARG A 13 32.33 15.99 -15.85
CA ARG A 13 31.48 14.87 -15.46
C ARG A 13 32.25 13.90 -14.58
N LEU A 14 31.55 13.29 -13.63
CA LEU A 14 32.10 12.22 -12.80
C LEU A 14 32.62 11.07 -13.65
N THR A 15 33.80 10.57 -13.30
CA THR A 15 34.37 9.37 -13.91
C THR A 15 34.41 8.21 -12.92
N VAL A 16 34.39 6.97 -13.43
CA VAL A 16 34.48 5.76 -12.58
C VAL A 16 35.78 5.76 -11.77
N ALA A 17 36.91 6.21 -12.39
CA ALA A 17 38.20 6.27 -11.72
C ALA A 17 38.21 7.30 -10.57
N GLU A 18 37.54 8.42 -10.75
CA GLU A 18 37.42 9.46 -9.72
C GLU A 18 36.55 8.97 -8.53
N VAL A 19 35.39 8.40 -8.80
CA VAL A 19 34.51 7.84 -7.75
C VAL A 19 35.23 6.75 -6.96
N LEU A 20 35.89 5.81 -7.65
CA LEU A 20 36.61 4.72 -6.99
C LEU A 20 37.82 5.23 -6.21
N GLY A 21 38.56 6.23 -6.75
CA GLY A 21 39.68 6.89 -6.05
C GLY A 21 39.22 7.52 -4.73
N LEU A 22 38.10 8.21 -4.73
CA LEU A 22 37.52 8.82 -3.53
C LEU A 22 36.99 7.76 -2.53
N LEU A 23 36.34 6.69 -2.99
CA LEU A 23 35.87 5.59 -2.13
C LEU A 23 37.02 4.84 -1.44
N VAL A 24 38.12 4.62 -2.16
CA VAL A 24 39.35 4.03 -1.59
C VAL A 24 40.00 4.97 -0.57
N ALA A 25 40.06 6.26 -0.88
CA ALA A 25 40.64 7.27 0.04
C ALA A 25 39.83 7.36 1.35
N ASP A 26 38.53 7.13 1.30
CA ASP A 26 37.62 7.08 2.47
C ASP A 26 37.61 5.72 3.18
N GLY A 27 38.33 4.72 2.67
CA GLY A 27 38.35 3.38 3.25
C GLY A 27 37.03 2.60 3.12
N ILE A 28 36.20 2.96 2.15
CA ILE A 28 34.89 2.31 1.92
C ILE A 28 35.05 1.05 1.05
N VAL A 29 35.94 1.11 0.04
CA VAL A 29 36.22 0.04 -0.91
C VAL A 29 37.71 -0.29 -0.90
N ALA A 30 38.05 -1.58 -1.07
CA ALA A 30 39.44 -2.00 -1.13
C ALA A 30 40.11 -1.58 -2.45
N LYS A 31 41.35 -1.14 -2.39
CA LYS A 31 42.09 -0.70 -3.59
C LYS A 31 42.19 -1.76 -4.70
N PRO A 32 42.44 -3.06 -4.40
CA PRO A 32 42.49 -4.08 -5.45
C PRO A 32 41.20 -4.25 -6.22
N GLU A 33 40.04 -4.13 -5.54
CA GLU A 33 38.72 -4.23 -6.16
C GLU A 33 38.46 -3.01 -7.07
N ALA A 34 38.83 -1.81 -6.61
CA ALA A 34 38.72 -0.60 -7.39
C ALA A 34 39.58 -0.64 -8.67
N ASP A 35 40.87 -1.06 -8.55
CA ASP A 35 41.77 -1.17 -9.68
C ASP A 35 41.28 -2.20 -10.72
N ALA A 36 40.74 -3.33 -10.28
CA ALA A 36 40.13 -4.35 -11.15
C ALA A 36 38.93 -3.79 -11.96
N LEU A 37 38.04 -3.06 -11.30
CA LEU A 37 36.88 -2.46 -11.97
C LEU A 37 37.27 -1.36 -12.95
N ILE A 38 38.28 -0.54 -12.64
CA ILE A 38 38.81 0.48 -13.55
C ILE A 38 39.37 -0.18 -14.83
N ALA A 39 40.10 -1.30 -14.68
CA ALA A 39 40.64 -2.04 -15.81
C ALA A 39 39.52 -2.64 -16.68
N GLU A 40 38.52 -3.22 -16.07
CA GLU A 40 37.35 -3.77 -16.77
C GLU A 40 36.53 -2.69 -17.51
N PHE A 41 36.32 -1.54 -16.87
CA PHE A 41 35.59 -0.42 -17.46
C PHE A 41 36.28 0.12 -18.73
N ARG A 42 37.61 0.19 -18.76
CA ARG A 42 38.37 0.60 -19.95
C ARG A 42 38.18 -0.34 -21.14
N LEU A 43 37.92 -1.62 -20.90
CA LEU A 43 37.71 -2.62 -21.94
C LEU A 43 36.28 -2.62 -22.49
N LYS A 44 35.25 -2.43 -21.64
CA LYS A 44 33.83 -2.65 -21.99
C LYS A 44 33.06 -1.41 -22.46
N ARG A 45 33.65 -0.18 -22.42
CA ARG A 45 32.98 1.09 -22.81
C ARG A 45 31.55 1.22 -22.28
N LEU A 46 31.35 0.97 -21.00
CA LEU A 46 30.02 1.11 -20.37
C LEU A 46 29.56 2.58 -20.40
N THR A 47 28.29 2.84 -20.68
CA THR A 47 27.70 4.19 -20.77
C THR A 47 26.92 4.58 -19.53
N ALA A 48 26.78 3.70 -18.53
CA ALA A 48 26.06 3.97 -17.30
C ALA A 48 26.80 4.97 -16.41
N HIS A 49 26.06 5.66 -15.55
CA HIS A 49 26.62 6.59 -14.58
C HIS A 49 27.57 5.89 -13.60
N PRO A 50 28.71 6.50 -13.20
CA PRO A 50 29.72 5.86 -12.33
C PRO A 50 29.16 5.26 -11.03
N LEU A 51 28.26 5.93 -10.34
CA LEU A 51 27.62 5.40 -9.13
C LEU A 51 26.83 4.12 -9.39
N VAL A 52 26.16 4.01 -10.54
CA VAL A 52 25.40 2.80 -10.92
C VAL A 52 26.37 1.63 -11.15
N ILE A 53 27.47 1.89 -11.86
CA ILE A 53 28.50 0.86 -12.14
C ILE A 53 29.07 0.30 -10.84
N VAL A 54 29.34 1.16 -9.86
CA VAL A 54 29.87 0.74 -8.55
C VAL A 54 28.79 0.00 -7.72
N ALA A 55 27.56 0.48 -7.71
CA ALA A 55 26.46 -0.17 -7.00
C ALA A 55 26.17 -1.60 -7.52
N ASP A 56 26.26 -1.80 -8.85
CA ASP A 56 26.05 -3.09 -9.51
C ASP A 56 27.06 -4.17 -9.08
N GLN A 57 28.24 -3.77 -8.54
CA GLN A 57 29.20 -4.71 -8.00
C GLN A 57 28.75 -5.36 -6.69
N LYS A 58 27.74 -4.79 -6.01
CA LYS A 58 27.20 -5.27 -4.73
C LYS A 58 28.26 -5.47 -3.65
N TRP A 59 29.34 -4.69 -3.69
CA TRP A 59 30.41 -4.74 -2.70
C TRP A 59 29.90 -4.38 -1.30
N LYS A 60 30.52 -4.95 -0.28
CA LYS A 60 30.26 -4.57 1.11
C LYS A 60 31.22 -3.44 1.52
N SER A 61 30.66 -2.44 2.19
CA SER A 61 31.49 -1.39 2.79
C SER A 61 32.51 -1.99 3.77
N LEU A 62 33.74 -1.52 3.74
CA LEU A 62 34.75 -1.85 4.73
C LEU A 62 34.51 -1.15 6.07
N LEU A 63 33.70 -0.08 6.07
CA LEU A 63 33.31 0.64 7.28
C LEU A 63 32.07 -0.03 7.93
N PRO A 64 32.01 -0.06 9.28
CA PRO A 64 30.80 -0.55 9.97
C PRO A 64 29.55 0.24 9.54
N PRO A 65 28.40 -0.44 9.36
CA PRO A 65 28.05 -1.83 9.71
C PRO A 65 28.34 -2.90 8.64
N ASN A 66 29.28 -2.69 7.73
CA ASN A 66 29.75 -3.63 6.69
C ASN A 66 28.63 -4.18 5.78
N ARG A 67 27.63 -3.35 5.48
CA ARG A 67 26.53 -3.70 4.59
C ARG A 67 26.87 -3.49 3.12
N ALA A 68 26.10 -4.10 2.23
CA ALA A 68 26.26 -3.90 0.80
C ALA A 68 26.04 -2.41 0.44
N LEU A 69 26.92 -1.87 -0.42
CA LEU A 69 26.83 -0.49 -0.91
C LEU A 69 25.67 -0.41 -1.91
N THR A 70 24.61 0.28 -1.52
CA THR A 70 23.48 0.59 -2.40
C THR A 70 23.75 1.87 -3.20
N LEU A 71 22.96 2.09 -4.24
CA LEU A 71 23.06 3.33 -5.02
C LEU A 71 22.75 4.57 -4.15
N ASP A 72 21.83 4.45 -3.20
CA ASP A 72 21.51 5.52 -2.25
C ASP A 72 22.66 5.79 -1.27
N ASP A 73 23.29 4.73 -0.72
CA ASP A 73 24.46 4.91 0.15
C ASP A 73 25.59 5.67 -0.58
N LEU A 74 25.81 5.34 -1.86
CA LEU A 74 26.80 6.02 -2.71
C LEU A 74 26.40 7.46 -3.03
N GLY A 75 25.10 7.71 -3.23
CA GLY A 75 24.55 9.04 -3.45
C GLY A 75 24.68 9.95 -2.22
N GLU A 76 24.31 9.46 -1.04
CA GLU A 76 24.46 10.16 0.24
C GLU A 76 25.94 10.47 0.54
N TRP A 77 26.82 9.48 0.31
CA TRP A 77 28.26 9.66 0.45
C TRP A 77 28.79 10.77 -0.48
N LEU A 78 28.41 10.73 -1.77
CA LEU A 78 28.82 11.76 -2.74
C LEU A 78 28.31 13.15 -2.35
N ALA A 79 27.05 13.25 -1.93
CA ALA A 79 26.44 14.49 -1.47
C ALA A 79 27.23 15.11 -0.30
N GLY A 80 27.61 14.27 0.68
CA GLY A 80 28.47 14.69 1.80
C GLY A 80 29.85 15.18 1.34
N LYS A 81 30.46 14.55 0.31
CA LYS A 81 31.75 14.96 -0.25
C LYS A 81 31.73 16.33 -0.93
N VAL A 82 30.65 16.63 -1.62
CA VAL A 82 30.51 17.89 -2.38
C VAL A 82 29.78 18.98 -1.59
N GLY A 83 29.36 18.72 -0.36
CA GLY A 83 28.67 19.69 0.49
C GLY A 83 27.26 20.03 0.00
N LEU A 84 26.58 19.09 -0.65
CA LEU A 84 25.20 19.21 -1.10
C LEU A 84 24.31 18.26 -0.27
N GLU A 85 23.00 18.54 -0.27
CA GLU A 85 21.99 17.66 0.30
C GLU A 85 21.72 16.50 -0.66
N TYR A 86 21.57 15.27 -0.13
CA TYR A 86 21.03 14.15 -0.92
C TYR A 86 19.50 14.22 -0.90
N TYR A 87 18.90 14.29 -2.06
CA TYR A 87 17.47 14.45 -2.23
C TYR A 87 16.84 13.20 -2.84
N HIS A 88 15.95 12.62 -2.09
CA HIS A 88 15.15 11.51 -2.58
C HIS A 88 13.96 12.05 -3.37
N ILE A 89 13.90 11.71 -4.66
CA ILE A 89 12.82 12.13 -5.53
C ILE A 89 11.57 11.32 -5.17
N ASP A 90 10.62 11.96 -4.47
CA ASP A 90 9.31 11.40 -4.21
C ASP A 90 8.32 11.99 -5.21
N PRO A 91 7.94 11.23 -6.26
CA PRO A 91 7.06 11.74 -7.31
C PRO A 91 5.68 12.14 -6.79
N LEU A 92 5.26 11.63 -5.62
CA LEU A 92 3.99 12.02 -4.97
C LEU A 92 4.01 13.44 -4.40
N LYS A 93 5.18 14.03 -4.21
CA LYS A 93 5.36 15.38 -3.65
C LYS A 93 5.75 16.42 -4.69
N ILE A 94 5.95 16.00 -5.94
CA ILE A 94 6.41 16.88 -7.01
C ILE A 94 5.22 17.31 -7.86
N ASP A 95 5.02 18.63 -7.99
CA ASP A 95 4.15 19.18 -9.01
C ASP A 95 4.84 19.09 -10.36
N PHE A 96 4.59 18.00 -11.09
CA PHE A 96 5.23 17.73 -12.38
C PHE A 96 4.94 18.83 -13.43
N THR A 97 3.82 19.52 -13.33
CA THR A 97 3.48 20.62 -14.25
C THR A 97 4.40 21.80 -13.99
N ALA A 98 4.51 22.23 -12.74
CA ALA A 98 5.38 23.35 -12.36
C ALA A 98 6.85 23.07 -12.65
N VAL A 99 7.33 21.84 -12.41
CA VAL A 99 8.75 21.48 -12.63
C VAL A 99 9.09 21.33 -14.11
N THR A 100 8.19 20.81 -14.95
CA THR A 100 8.44 20.65 -16.40
C THR A 100 8.32 21.95 -17.18
N ASP A 101 7.71 22.99 -16.62
CA ASP A 101 7.65 24.32 -17.21
C ASP A 101 8.95 25.12 -17.02
N VAL A 102 9.83 24.70 -16.12
CA VAL A 102 11.11 25.38 -15.85
C VAL A 102 12.07 25.31 -17.03
N MET A 103 12.13 24.17 -17.74
CA MET A 103 13.03 23.93 -18.86
C MET A 103 12.52 22.86 -19.80
N SER A 104 13.17 22.69 -20.97
CA SER A 104 12.84 21.62 -21.91
C SER A 104 13.42 20.27 -21.46
N SER A 105 12.73 19.16 -21.83
CA SER A 105 13.22 17.79 -21.60
C SER A 105 14.62 17.54 -22.17
N ALA A 106 14.89 18.06 -23.39
CA ALA A 106 16.17 17.90 -24.05
C ALA A 106 17.31 18.57 -23.26
N TYR A 107 17.05 19.75 -22.71
CA TYR A 107 18.02 20.46 -21.87
C TYR A 107 18.28 19.73 -20.55
N ALA A 108 17.22 19.34 -19.86
CA ALA A 108 17.27 18.59 -18.61
C ALA A 108 18.07 17.27 -18.77
N THR A 109 17.80 16.52 -19.86
CA THR A 109 18.51 15.27 -20.17
C THR A 109 19.99 15.51 -20.49
N ARG A 110 20.31 16.58 -21.25
CA ARG A 110 21.71 16.92 -21.60
C ARG A 110 22.59 17.10 -20.39
N PHE A 111 22.08 17.78 -19.36
CA PHE A 111 22.83 18.09 -18.15
C PHE A 111 22.60 17.11 -16.99
N GLY A 112 21.67 16.17 -17.11
CA GLY A 112 21.32 15.22 -16.04
C GLY A 112 20.73 15.94 -14.83
N ILE A 113 19.85 16.91 -15.05
CA ILE A 113 19.20 17.72 -14.02
C ILE A 113 17.69 17.62 -14.10
N LEU A 114 17.04 17.59 -12.95
CA LEU A 114 15.58 17.58 -12.85
C LEU A 114 15.13 18.61 -11.82
N PRO A 115 14.30 19.60 -12.19
CA PRO A 115 13.63 20.41 -11.18
C PRO A 115 12.73 19.53 -10.32
N VAL A 116 12.84 19.62 -9.00
CA VAL A 116 12.08 18.80 -8.06
C VAL A 116 11.18 19.62 -7.16
N GLN A 117 11.43 20.90 -7.05
CA GLN A 117 10.57 21.82 -6.31
C GLN A 117 10.64 23.23 -6.91
N VAL A 118 9.47 23.84 -7.07
CA VAL A 118 9.33 25.23 -7.54
C VAL A 118 8.51 26.00 -6.53
N THR A 119 9.11 26.99 -5.90
CA THR A 119 8.44 27.92 -4.98
C THR A 119 8.41 29.33 -5.55
N ALA A 120 7.82 30.29 -4.86
CA ALA A 120 7.84 31.68 -5.27
C ALA A 120 9.27 32.27 -5.30
N GLN A 121 10.17 31.78 -4.44
CA GLN A 121 11.50 32.37 -4.22
C GLN A 121 12.65 31.53 -4.79
N GLU A 122 12.50 30.19 -4.85
CA GLU A 122 13.58 29.30 -5.29
C GLU A 122 13.07 28.16 -6.18
N VAL A 123 14.00 27.59 -6.95
CA VAL A 123 13.83 26.34 -7.67
C VAL A 123 14.94 25.38 -7.21
N VAL A 124 14.54 24.17 -6.81
CA VAL A 124 15.46 23.09 -6.41
C VAL A 124 15.67 22.17 -7.60
N PHE A 125 16.93 21.96 -7.95
CA PHE A 125 17.36 21.05 -9.02
C PHE A 125 18.07 19.84 -8.44
N ALA A 126 17.53 18.67 -8.70
CA ALA A 126 18.23 17.41 -8.51
C ALA A 126 19.23 17.23 -9.65
N THR A 127 20.50 16.99 -9.32
CA THR A 127 21.58 16.73 -10.27
C THR A 127 22.25 15.40 -9.97
N ILE A 128 22.72 14.75 -11.02
CA ILE A 128 23.55 13.54 -10.92
C ILE A 128 25.05 13.89 -11.08
N GLU A 129 25.35 15.10 -11.56
CA GLU A 129 26.70 15.57 -11.88
C GLU A 129 27.04 16.80 -11.03
N PRO A 130 27.55 16.62 -9.81
CA PRO A 130 27.76 17.73 -8.87
C PRO A 130 28.79 18.76 -9.34
N PHE A 131 29.74 18.36 -10.18
CA PHE A 131 30.80 19.24 -10.68
C PHE A 131 30.43 19.97 -11.98
N LEU A 132 29.32 19.62 -12.62
CA LEU A 132 28.82 20.29 -13.82
C LEU A 132 27.89 21.45 -13.43
N ARG A 133 28.35 22.70 -13.61
CA ARG A 133 27.69 23.91 -13.12
C ARG A 133 27.35 24.94 -14.20
N ASP A 134 27.86 24.78 -15.42
CA ASP A 134 27.68 25.77 -16.49
C ASP A 134 26.19 26.02 -16.83
N TRP A 135 25.35 25.01 -16.66
CA TRP A 135 23.90 25.14 -16.85
C TRP A 135 23.24 26.15 -15.89
N GLU A 136 23.80 26.38 -14.70
CA GLU A 136 23.25 27.36 -13.75
C GLU A 136 23.26 28.77 -14.33
N LYS A 137 24.34 29.14 -15.04
CA LYS A 137 24.50 30.45 -15.68
C LYS A 137 23.49 30.66 -16.81
N GLU A 138 23.16 29.59 -17.54
CA GLU A 138 22.20 29.63 -18.65
C GLU A 138 20.75 29.72 -18.17
N ILE A 139 20.41 29.01 -17.08
CA ILE A 139 19.05 28.93 -16.56
C ILE A 139 18.70 30.09 -15.62
N GLN A 140 19.66 30.62 -14.87
CA GLN A 140 19.43 31.71 -13.90
C GLN A 140 18.62 32.90 -14.47
N PRO A 141 18.92 33.42 -15.70
CA PRO A 141 18.14 34.49 -16.30
C PRO A 141 16.70 34.11 -16.65
N ILE A 142 16.46 32.83 -16.96
CA ILE A 142 15.15 32.30 -17.36
C ILE A 142 14.27 32.13 -16.13
N VAL A 143 14.79 31.48 -15.10
CA VAL A 143 14.05 31.12 -13.88
C VAL A 143 13.79 32.34 -13.00
N LYS A 144 14.71 33.31 -12.97
CA LYS A 144 14.66 34.53 -12.13
C LYS A 144 14.38 34.29 -10.65
N LYS A 145 14.71 33.12 -10.15
CA LYS A 145 14.56 32.66 -8.76
C LYS A 145 15.90 32.11 -8.28
N LYS A 146 16.06 31.98 -6.98
CA LYS A 146 17.28 31.35 -6.41
C LYS A 146 17.34 29.89 -6.86
N ILE A 147 18.52 29.47 -7.36
CA ILE A 147 18.79 28.06 -7.69
C ILE A 147 19.39 27.38 -6.46
N ARG A 148 18.83 26.25 -6.05
CA ARG A 148 19.39 25.35 -5.06
C ARG A 148 19.61 23.99 -5.70
N ARG A 149 20.82 23.44 -5.56
CA ARG A 149 21.16 22.12 -6.08
C ARG A 149 21.10 21.08 -4.96
N VAL A 150 20.69 19.88 -5.33
CA VAL A 150 20.69 18.68 -4.49
C VAL A 150 21.19 17.50 -5.33
N ILE A 151 21.82 16.52 -4.71
CA ILE A 151 22.21 15.27 -5.37
C ILE A 151 21.03 14.31 -5.32
N ALA A 152 20.77 13.58 -6.40
CA ALA A 152 19.78 12.52 -6.42
C ALA A 152 20.29 11.27 -7.16
N SER A 153 19.57 10.16 -7.01
CA SER A 153 19.87 8.90 -7.68
C SER A 153 19.90 9.08 -9.21
N PRO A 154 20.98 8.67 -9.91
CA PRO A 154 21.04 8.75 -11.37
C PRO A 154 19.91 7.98 -12.07
N VAL A 155 19.49 6.85 -11.51
CA VAL A 155 18.40 6.03 -12.04
C VAL A 155 17.08 6.79 -11.92
N ASP A 156 16.82 7.40 -10.76
CA ASP A 156 15.58 8.14 -10.51
C ASP A 156 15.50 9.41 -11.35
N VAL A 157 16.59 10.18 -11.45
CA VAL A 157 16.62 11.38 -12.30
C VAL A 157 16.34 11.00 -13.76
N ALA A 158 17.00 9.97 -14.28
CA ALA A 158 16.78 9.52 -15.67
C ALA A 158 15.33 9.05 -15.91
N ARG A 159 14.78 8.29 -14.97
CA ARG A 159 13.41 7.78 -15.02
C ARG A 159 12.39 8.92 -14.97
N PHE A 160 12.46 9.77 -13.95
CA PHE A 160 11.46 10.83 -13.76
C PHE A 160 11.58 11.96 -14.78
N LEU A 161 12.75 12.18 -15.39
CA LEU A 161 12.87 13.02 -16.57
C LEU A 161 11.95 12.55 -17.69
N VAL A 162 11.97 11.27 -18.02
CA VAL A 162 11.11 10.71 -19.07
C VAL A 162 9.64 10.75 -18.66
N GLU A 163 9.33 10.33 -17.44
CA GLU A 163 7.96 10.21 -16.93
C GLU A 163 7.28 11.58 -16.82
N PHE A 164 7.87 12.54 -16.12
CA PHE A 164 7.25 13.86 -15.88
C PHE A 164 7.06 14.65 -17.17
N TYR A 165 8.04 14.64 -18.08
CA TYR A 165 7.90 15.36 -19.34
C TYR A 165 6.91 14.69 -20.31
N ASN A 166 6.82 13.36 -20.33
CA ASN A 166 5.80 12.67 -21.13
C ASN A 166 4.41 12.90 -20.57
N LEU A 167 4.24 12.83 -19.25
CA LEU A 167 2.98 13.10 -18.59
C LEU A 167 2.54 14.55 -18.81
N ALA A 168 3.42 15.51 -18.55
CA ALA A 168 3.12 16.93 -18.79
C ALA A 168 2.77 17.21 -20.26
N ARG A 169 3.48 16.59 -21.21
CA ARG A 169 3.17 16.68 -22.64
C ARG A 169 1.80 16.10 -22.95
N SER A 170 1.45 14.94 -22.38
CA SER A 170 0.15 14.30 -22.59
C SER A 170 -0.97 15.13 -22.00
N VAL A 171 -0.80 15.66 -20.79
CA VAL A 171 -1.77 16.57 -20.15
C VAL A 171 -1.92 17.88 -20.96
N LYS A 172 -0.81 18.50 -21.40
CA LYS A 172 -0.85 19.72 -22.24
C LYS A 172 -1.51 19.48 -23.59
N LYS A 173 -1.20 18.36 -24.27
CA LYS A 173 -1.83 18.03 -25.55
C LYS A 173 -3.30 17.69 -25.39
N ALA A 174 -3.69 16.95 -24.37
CA ALA A 174 -5.10 16.71 -24.04
C ALA A 174 -5.86 18.04 -23.80
N SER A 175 -5.18 19.05 -23.24
CA SER A 175 -5.76 20.38 -23.03
C SER A 175 -5.74 21.26 -24.29
N GLN A 176 -4.84 21.03 -25.26
CA GLN A 176 -4.60 21.90 -26.43
C GLN A 176 -5.29 21.49 -27.73
N GLN A 177 -5.77 20.26 -27.88
CA GLN A 177 -6.42 19.80 -29.14
C GLN A 177 -7.73 20.54 -29.50
N GLY A 178 -7.97 21.70 -28.90
CA GLY A 178 -9.13 22.56 -29.11
C GLY A 178 -8.88 23.88 -29.86
N GLY A 179 -7.69 24.20 -30.35
CA GLY A 179 -7.49 25.46 -31.04
C GLY A 179 -6.05 25.73 -31.47
N GLN A 180 -5.87 26.00 -32.77
CA GLN A 180 -4.65 26.60 -33.29
C GLN A 180 -4.46 27.99 -32.66
N SER A 181 -3.40 28.15 -31.86
CA SER A 181 -2.68 29.43 -31.78
C SER A 181 -1.34 29.26 -31.06
N SER A 182 -0.36 29.83 -31.70
CA SER A 182 1.04 29.94 -31.35
C SER A 182 1.28 30.74 -30.07
N GLY A 183 2.23 30.30 -29.25
CA GLY A 183 3.01 31.17 -28.36
C GLY A 183 2.51 31.27 -26.93
N LEU A 184 3.41 30.87 -25.99
CA LEU A 184 3.46 31.26 -24.58
C LEU A 184 2.14 31.14 -23.79
N SER A 185 1.91 30.05 -23.12
CA SER A 185 0.79 29.90 -22.18
C SER A 185 1.24 29.56 -20.78
N SER A 186 1.02 30.53 -19.90
CA SER A 186 1.14 30.35 -18.44
C SER A 186 0.01 29.46 -17.89
N PHE A 187 0.19 28.97 -16.68
CA PHE A 187 -0.81 28.20 -15.93
C PHE A 187 -2.20 28.87 -15.86
N GLU A 188 -2.27 30.22 -15.88
CA GLU A 188 -3.51 30.97 -15.90
C GLU A 188 -4.35 30.74 -17.18
N GLN A 189 -3.72 30.47 -18.32
CA GLN A 189 -4.43 30.10 -19.55
C GLN A 189 -4.98 28.67 -19.52
N LEU A 190 -4.37 27.75 -18.77
CA LEU A 190 -4.91 26.41 -18.55
C LEU A 190 -6.16 26.43 -17.67
N VAL A 191 -6.22 27.32 -16.68
CA VAL A 191 -7.42 27.57 -15.87
C VAL A 191 -8.53 28.22 -16.69
N GLU A 192 -8.17 29.08 -17.62
CA GLU A 192 -9.13 29.78 -18.49
C GLU A 192 -9.67 28.87 -19.60
N LEU A 193 -8.87 27.92 -20.12
CA LEU A 193 -9.31 26.89 -21.07
C LEU A 193 -10.24 25.84 -20.44
N GLY A 194 -10.13 25.60 -19.13
CA GLY A 194 -11.10 24.78 -18.39
C GLY A 194 -12.50 25.43 -18.31
N ARG A 195 -12.63 26.70 -18.62
CA ARG A 195 -13.90 27.44 -18.71
C ARG A 195 -14.59 27.33 -20.08
N THR A 196 -13.90 26.88 -21.11
CA THR A 196 -14.50 26.62 -22.41
C THR A 196 -15.04 25.19 -22.47
N ASN A 197 -16.32 25.07 -22.66
CA ASN A 197 -17.18 23.87 -22.62
C ASN A 197 -16.88 22.87 -23.77
N ARG A 198 -15.63 22.41 -23.94
CA ARG A 198 -15.26 21.39 -24.94
C ARG A 198 -15.02 20.06 -24.26
N GLN A 199 -15.81 19.08 -24.64
CA GLN A 199 -15.69 17.70 -24.23
C GLN A 199 -14.52 17.04 -24.98
N PHE A 200 -13.53 16.49 -24.24
CA PHE A 200 -12.51 15.60 -24.79
C PHE A 200 -13.10 14.24 -25.10
N ASP A 201 -12.67 13.60 -26.19
CA ASP A 201 -13.06 12.25 -26.50
C ASP A 201 -12.31 11.26 -25.55
N ALA A 202 -13.05 10.31 -25.00
CA ALA A 202 -12.51 9.25 -24.17
C ALA A 202 -11.48 8.35 -24.89
N ASN A 203 -11.50 8.33 -26.23
CA ASN A 203 -10.59 7.57 -27.08
C ASN A 203 -9.40 8.40 -27.59
N ASP A 204 -9.28 9.66 -27.17
CA ASP A 204 -8.10 10.44 -27.46
C ASP A 204 -6.84 9.74 -26.93
N GLN A 205 -5.82 9.55 -27.80
CA GLN A 205 -4.59 8.85 -27.44
C GLN A 205 -3.90 9.43 -26.20
N HIS A 206 -4.05 10.73 -25.97
CA HIS A 206 -3.47 11.39 -24.79
C HIS A 206 -4.20 10.97 -23.50
N ILE A 207 -5.52 10.84 -23.56
CA ILE A 207 -6.33 10.36 -22.42
C ILE A 207 -6.03 8.89 -22.15
N VAL A 208 -5.91 8.07 -23.20
CA VAL A 208 -5.49 6.66 -23.07
C VAL A 208 -4.14 6.57 -22.35
N ASN A 209 -3.14 7.32 -22.82
CA ASN A 209 -1.80 7.30 -22.25
C ASN A 209 -1.78 7.76 -20.77
N ILE A 210 -2.61 8.75 -20.40
CA ILE A 210 -2.71 9.23 -19.01
C ILE A 210 -3.33 8.14 -18.11
N VAL A 211 -4.37 7.45 -18.59
CA VAL A 211 -5.03 6.39 -17.81
C VAL A 211 -4.10 5.18 -17.64
N ASP A 212 -3.45 4.74 -18.72
CA ASP A 212 -2.51 3.62 -18.67
C ASP A 212 -1.32 3.92 -17.73
N TRP A 213 -0.75 5.12 -17.85
CA TRP A 213 0.29 5.57 -16.95
C TRP A 213 -0.19 5.61 -15.48
N LEU A 214 -1.40 6.11 -15.22
CA LEU A 214 -1.97 6.18 -13.87
C LEU A 214 -2.05 4.80 -13.22
N TRP A 215 -2.47 3.78 -13.97
CA TRP A 215 -2.55 2.42 -13.47
C TRP A 215 -1.17 1.82 -13.22
N GLN A 216 -0.25 1.92 -14.17
CA GLN A 216 1.12 1.42 -13.99
C GLN A 216 1.77 2.07 -12.77
N TYR A 217 1.60 3.38 -12.63
CA TYR A 217 2.12 4.08 -11.48
C TYR A 217 1.48 3.65 -10.15
N ALA A 218 0.18 3.39 -10.14
CA ALA A 218 -0.51 2.86 -8.95
C ALA A 218 -0.01 1.46 -8.56
N PHE A 219 0.24 0.59 -9.54
CA PHE A 219 0.81 -0.74 -9.30
C PHE A 219 2.22 -0.65 -8.71
N GLU A 220 3.11 0.12 -9.32
CA GLU A 220 4.47 0.34 -8.80
C GLU A 220 4.45 0.92 -7.39
N GLN A 221 3.48 1.78 -7.12
CA GLN A 221 3.29 2.36 -5.79
C GLN A 221 2.58 1.41 -4.83
N ARG A 222 2.20 0.20 -5.23
CA ARG A 222 1.46 -0.79 -4.43
C ARG A 222 0.21 -0.18 -3.81
N ALA A 223 -0.48 0.66 -4.57
CA ALA A 223 -1.74 1.24 -4.15
C ALA A 223 -2.82 0.16 -4.07
N SER A 224 -3.66 0.19 -3.03
CA SER A 224 -4.84 -0.66 -2.94
C SER A 224 -6.05 -0.05 -3.65
N ASP A 225 -6.13 1.28 -3.70
CA ASP A 225 -7.23 2.01 -4.34
C ASP A 225 -6.71 3.28 -5.01
N ILE A 226 -7.30 3.60 -6.16
CA ILE A 226 -7.10 4.85 -6.89
C ILE A 226 -8.39 5.65 -6.77
N HIS A 227 -8.31 6.88 -6.30
CA HIS A 227 -9.44 7.81 -6.20
C HIS A 227 -9.26 8.94 -7.20
N ILE A 228 -10.24 9.16 -8.07
CA ILE A 228 -10.34 10.31 -8.97
C ILE A 228 -11.52 11.16 -8.47
N GLU A 229 -11.23 12.33 -7.95
CA GLU A 229 -12.19 13.15 -7.21
C GLU A 229 -12.36 14.53 -7.81
N PRO A 230 -13.57 14.86 -8.31
CA PRO A 230 -13.86 16.20 -8.81
C PRO A 230 -13.88 17.22 -7.67
N ARG A 231 -13.33 18.39 -7.94
CA ARG A 231 -13.43 19.60 -7.11
C ARG A 231 -13.90 20.76 -8.01
N ARG A 232 -14.08 21.92 -7.42
CA ARG A 232 -14.66 23.06 -8.14
C ARG A 232 -13.88 23.45 -9.40
N GLU A 233 -12.56 23.46 -9.34
CA GLU A 233 -11.68 23.95 -10.41
C GLU A 233 -10.78 22.86 -10.99
N LEU A 234 -10.36 21.91 -10.16
CA LEU A 234 -9.41 20.86 -10.50
C LEU A 234 -9.92 19.48 -10.03
N GLY A 235 -9.52 18.43 -10.72
CA GLY A 235 -9.66 17.06 -10.26
C GLY A 235 -8.47 16.65 -9.41
N ILE A 236 -8.72 15.93 -8.32
CA ILE A 236 -7.68 15.40 -7.44
C ILE A 236 -7.59 13.89 -7.63
N VAL A 237 -6.38 13.39 -7.87
CA VAL A 237 -6.07 11.97 -7.88
C VAL A 237 -5.37 11.61 -6.59
N ARG A 238 -5.88 10.59 -5.88
CA ARG A 238 -5.28 10.08 -4.64
C ARG A 238 -5.13 8.57 -4.72
N PHE A 239 -4.03 8.07 -4.16
CA PHE A 239 -3.79 6.64 -3.97
C PHE A 239 -3.94 6.28 -2.50
N ARG A 240 -4.55 5.13 -2.24
CA ARG A 240 -4.51 4.51 -0.92
C ARG A 240 -3.33 3.54 -0.88
N ILE A 241 -2.36 3.82 -0.02
CA ILE A 241 -1.15 3.01 0.14
C ILE A 241 -1.04 2.65 1.62
N ASP A 242 -0.91 1.36 1.93
CA ASP A 242 -0.87 0.84 3.30
C ASP A 242 -1.99 1.40 4.20
N GLY A 243 -3.19 1.59 3.62
CA GLY A 243 -4.40 2.09 4.31
C GLY A 243 -4.53 3.61 4.38
N VAL A 244 -3.51 4.39 3.98
CA VAL A 244 -3.50 5.86 4.03
C VAL A 244 -3.69 6.44 2.63
N LEU A 245 -4.50 7.51 2.50
CA LEU A 245 -4.68 8.24 1.25
C LEU A 245 -3.58 9.27 1.07
N HIS A 246 -2.91 9.21 -0.10
CA HIS A 246 -1.90 10.16 -0.53
C HIS A 246 -2.39 10.89 -1.77
N GLN A 247 -2.30 12.23 -1.79
CA GLN A 247 -2.58 12.99 -2.99
C GLN A 247 -1.42 12.81 -3.97
N VAL A 248 -1.75 12.43 -5.21
CA VAL A 248 -0.76 12.12 -6.25
C VAL A 248 -0.70 13.25 -7.27
N TYR A 249 -1.87 13.65 -7.82
CA TYR A 249 -1.97 14.66 -8.86
C TYR A 249 -3.17 15.56 -8.69
N GLN A 250 -3.03 16.76 -9.30
CA GLN A 250 -4.13 17.64 -9.62
C GLN A 250 -4.19 17.79 -11.14
N ILE A 251 -5.35 17.60 -11.71
CA ILE A 251 -5.57 17.62 -13.17
C ILE A 251 -6.73 18.54 -13.51
N PRO A 252 -6.73 19.17 -14.69
CA PRO A 252 -7.85 19.97 -15.16
C PRO A 252 -9.15 19.15 -15.21
N MET A 253 -10.28 19.76 -14.87
CA MET A 253 -11.57 19.07 -14.83
C MET A 253 -11.97 18.45 -16.18
N SER A 254 -11.62 19.08 -17.30
CA SER A 254 -11.86 18.56 -18.65
C SER A 254 -11.11 17.25 -18.92
N VAL A 255 -9.83 17.19 -18.51
CA VAL A 255 -9.00 15.97 -18.62
C VAL A 255 -9.55 14.89 -17.69
N MET A 256 -9.90 15.24 -16.45
CA MET A 256 -10.47 14.30 -15.50
C MET A 256 -11.78 13.67 -16.01
N ALA A 257 -12.69 14.49 -16.57
CA ALA A 257 -13.95 14.00 -17.11
C ALA A 257 -13.73 13.01 -18.28
N ALA A 258 -12.75 13.28 -19.14
CA ALA A 258 -12.37 12.38 -20.23
C ALA A 258 -11.73 11.08 -19.69
N MET A 259 -10.87 11.15 -18.66
CA MET A 259 -10.32 9.97 -17.98
C MET A 259 -11.42 9.10 -17.38
N VAL A 260 -12.37 9.69 -16.63
CA VAL A 260 -13.50 8.96 -16.06
C VAL A 260 -14.32 8.30 -17.18
N SER A 261 -14.60 9.01 -18.28
CA SER A 261 -15.30 8.43 -19.43
C SER A 261 -14.53 7.27 -20.05
N ARG A 262 -13.21 7.39 -20.23
CA ARG A 262 -12.35 6.28 -20.71
C ARG A 262 -12.42 5.06 -19.81
N ILE A 263 -12.32 5.26 -18.51
CA ILE A 263 -12.37 4.17 -17.53
C ILE A 263 -13.77 3.51 -17.51
N LYS A 264 -14.85 4.31 -17.64
CA LYS A 264 -16.21 3.77 -17.78
C LYS A 264 -16.37 2.88 -19.01
N ILE A 265 -15.81 3.28 -20.18
CA ILE A 265 -15.82 2.45 -21.39
C ILE A 265 -15.13 1.11 -21.12
N LEU A 266 -13.94 1.13 -20.56
CA LEU A 266 -13.16 -0.08 -20.27
C LEU A 266 -13.86 -0.96 -19.23
N GLY A 267 -14.55 -0.36 -18.26
CA GLY A 267 -15.33 -1.04 -17.23
C GLY A 267 -16.75 -1.45 -17.66
N ARG A 268 -17.12 -1.23 -18.92
CA ARG A 268 -18.45 -1.50 -19.50
C ARG A 268 -19.59 -0.83 -18.72
N MET A 269 -19.36 0.41 -18.28
CA MET A 269 -20.31 1.24 -17.56
C MET A 269 -21.02 2.20 -18.54
N ASP A 270 -22.21 2.67 -18.18
CA ASP A 270 -22.97 3.63 -19.00
C ASP A 270 -22.33 5.03 -18.95
N LEU A 271 -21.94 5.54 -20.12
CA LEU A 271 -21.31 6.86 -20.28
C LEU A 271 -22.28 8.02 -20.11
N VAL A 272 -23.52 7.82 -20.48
CA VAL A 272 -24.56 8.87 -20.52
C VAL A 272 -25.11 9.11 -19.12
N GLU A 273 -25.30 8.02 -18.36
CA GLU A 273 -25.81 8.12 -16.99
C GLU A 273 -24.69 8.59 -16.04
N LYS A 274 -24.90 9.78 -15.47
CA LYS A 274 -23.97 10.44 -14.52
C LYS A 274 -24.62 10.75 -13.17
N ARG A 275 -25.90 10.41 -13.00
CA ARG A 275 -26.70 10.77 -11.81
C ARG A 275 -26.87 9.59 -10.86
N ARG A 276 -26.45 8.40 -11.26
CA ARG A 276 -26.56 7.17 -10.46
C ARG A 276 -25.19 6.56 -10.24
N PRO A 277 -24.94 5.97 -9.07
CA PRO A 277 -23.76 5.14 -8.87
C PRO A 277 -23.74 3.98 -9.88
N GLN A 278 -22.55 3.62 -10.32
CA GLN A 278 -22.33 2.49 -11.21
C GLN A 278 -21.10 1.73 -10.77
N ASP A 279 -21.13 0.42 -10.99
CA ASP A 279 -20.02 -0.48 -10.73
C ASP A 279 -19.54 -1.14 -12.02
N GLY A 280 -18.25 -1.41 -12.12
CA GLY A 280 -17.63 -2.02 -13.29
C GLY A 280 -16.38 -2.80 -12.93
N ARG A 281 -15.82 -3.53 -13.90
CA ARG A 281 -14.58 -4.30 -13.73
C ARG A 281 -13.70 -4.17 -14.97
N ILE A 282 -12.40 -4.08 -14.74
CA ILE A 282 -11.38 -4.08 -15.80
C ILE A 282 -10.34 -5.14 -15.45
N LYS A 283 -10.01 -6.00 -16.41
CA LYS A 283 -8.82 -6.85 -16.33
C LYS A 283 -7.68 -6.18 -17.07
N THR A 284 -6.53 -6.11 -16.45
CA THR A 284 -5.33 -5.48 -17.01
C THR A 284 -4.09 -6.28 -16.59
N ARG A 285 -2.91 -5.82 -16.98
CA ARG A 285 -1.64 -6.41 -16.57
C ARG A 285 -0.72 -5.36 -15.99
N THR A 286 0.04 -5.76 -14.98
CA THR A 286 1.15 -4.96 -14.46
C THR A 286 2.31 -4.90 -15.44
N ALA A 287 3.30 -4.03 -15.21
CA ALA A 287 4.50 -3.95 -16.04
C ALA A 287 5.28 -5.28 -16.09
N ASP A 288 5.21 -6.08 -15.03
CA ASP A 288 5.84 -7.40 -14.90
C ASP A 288 5.04 -8.52 -15.60
N GLY A 289 3.91 -8.16 -16.25
CA GLY A 289 3.06 -9.09 -17.00
C GLY A 289 2.05 -9.87 -16.16
N GLN A 290 1.97 -9.62 -14.84
CA GLN A 290 0.99 -10.25 -13.95
C GLN A 290 -0.41 -9.72 -14.21
N GLU A 291 -1.42 -10.58 -14.09
CA GLU A 291 -2.82 -10.17 -14.22
C GLU A 291 -3.26 -9.39 -12.98
N ALA A 292 -3.91 -8.27 -13.20
CA ALA A 292 -4.54 -7.45 -12.17
C ALA A 292 -6.00 -7.16 -12.55
N GLU A 293 -6.89 -7.18 -11.57
CA GLU A 293 -8.29 -6.78 -11.74
C GLU A 293 -8.51 -5.45 -11.03
N LEU A 294 -9.18 -4.51 -11.71
CA LEU A 294 -9.64 -3.25 -11.14
C LEU A 294 -11.16 -3.31 -10.97
N ARG A 295 -11.66 -3.17 -9.76
CA ARG A 295 -13.08 -2.96 -9.50
C ARG A 295 -13.36 -1.47 -9.42
N LEU A 296 -14.29 -1.02 -10.22
CA LEU A 296 -14.63 0.38 -10.42
C LEU A 296 -15.94 0.69 -9.70
N SER A 297 -16.01 1.83 -9.06
CA SER A 297 -17.26 2.38 -8.56
C SER A 297 -17.30 3.88 -8.80
N THR A 298 -18.43 4.37 -9.38
CA THR A 298 -18.67 5.80 -9.57
C THR A 298 -19.72 6.31 -8.60
N LEU A 299 -19.56 7.54 -8.18
CA LEU A 299 -20.51 8.24 -7.32
C LEU A 299 -20.74 9.66 -7.85
N PRO A 300 -22.00 10.06 -8.11
CA PRO A 300 -22.33 11.45 -8.41
C PRO A 300 -21.98 12.36 -7.23
N THR A 301 -21.28 13.45 -7.49
CA THR A 301 -20.96 14.48 -6.49
C THR A 301 -21.36 15.86 -6.98
N ALA A 302 -21.29 16.86 -6.11
CA ALA A 302 -21.64 18.25 -6.47
C ALA A 302 -20.81 18.82 -7.63
N PHE A 303 -19.59 18.29 -7.88
CA PHE A 303 -18.68 18.78 -8.91
C PHE A 303 -18.50 17.82 -10.09
N GLY A 304 -19.19 16.70 -10.13
CA GLY A 304 -19.10 15.67 -11.17
C GLY A 304 -19.01 14.27 -10.60
N GLU A 305 -18.72 13.28 -11.46
CA GLU A 305 -18.59 11.89 -11.02
C GLU A 305 -17.23 11.67 -10.34
N LYS A 306 -17.27 11.22 -9.08
CA LYS A 306 -16.11 10.64 -8.41
C LYS A 306 -15.97 9.19 -8.86
N MET A 307 -14.74 8.73 -9.05
CA MET A 307 -14.44 7.32 -9.33
C MET A 307 -13.46 6.76 -8.31
N VAL A 308 -13.71 5.53 -7.88
CA VAL A 308 -12.78 4.73 -7.09
C VAL A 308 -12.49 3.46 -7.86
N MET A 309 -11.22 3.13 -7.99
CA MET A 309 -10.75 1.88 -8.58
C MET A 309 -9.99 1.11 -7.51
N ARG A 310 -10.52 -0.02 -7.08
CA ARG A 310 -9.85 -0.94 -6.17
C ARG A 310 -9.00 -1.91 -6.95
N ILE A 311 -7.72 -2.01 -6.60
CA ILE A 311 -6.76 -2.89 -7.23
C ILE A 311 -6.78 -4.22 -6.50
N PHE A 312 -7.02 -5.29 -7.24
CA PHE A 312 -6.92 -6.67 -6.77
C PHE A 312 -5.66 -7.31 -7.34
N ASP A 313 -4.76 -7.64 -6.43
CA ASP A 313 -3.55 -8.37 -6.71
C ASP A 313 -3.72 -9.79 -6.15
N PRO A 314 -3.78 -10.82 -7.02
CA PRO A 314 -3.99 -12.20 -6.58
C PRO A 314 -2.90 -12.71 -5.62
N GLU A 315 -1.65 -12.26 -5.78
CA GLU A 315 -0.53 -12.72 -4.95
C GLU A 315 -0.61 -12.23 -3.50
N VAL A 316 -1.29 -11.11 -3.27
CA VAL A 316 -1.45 -10.54 -1.93
C VAL A 316 -2.45 -11.33 -1.09
N LEU A 317 -3.37 -12.07 -1.70
CA LEU A 317 -4.47 -12.74 -1.01
C LEU A 317 -4.09 -14.11 -0.43
N VAL A 318 -3.02 -14.74 -0.89
CA VAL A 318 -2.58 -16.05 -0.36
C VAL A 318 -1.20 -15.94 0.26
N ARG A 319 -1.15 -15.98 1.59
CA ARG A 319 0.09 -15.89 2.37
C ARG A 319 0.14 -17.01 3.40
N ASN A 320 1.34 -17.37 3.83
CA ASN A 320 1.48 -18.26 4.98
C ASN A 320 1.09 -17.51 6.28
N PHE A 321 0.72 -18.24 7.33
CA PHE A 321 0.26 -17.62 8.58
C PHE A 321 1.34 -16.82 9.30
N THR A 322 2.61 -17.17 9.13
CA THR A 322 3.73 -16.40 9.68
C THR A 322 3.79 -15.01 9.04
N ASP A 323 3.64 -14.92 7.72
CA ASP A 323 3.63 -13.64 6.98
C ASP A 323 2.39 -12.81 7.29
N LEU A 324 1.26 -13.47 7.59
CA LEU A 324 0.06 -12.81 8.10
C LEU A 324 0.26 -12.25 9.51
N GLY A 325 1.27 -12.73 10.23
CA GLY A 325 1.61 -12.27 11.58
C GLY A 325 1.03 -13.11 12.71
N PHE A 326 0.58 -14.34 12.46
CA PHE A 326 0.21 -15.24 13.54
C PHE A 326 1.43 -15.57 14.40
N SER A 327 1.26 -15.55 15.72
CA SER A 327 2.24 -16.15 16.63
C SER A 327 2.18 -17.69 16.52
N GLU A 328 3.19 -18.37 17.04
CA GLU A 328 3.18 -19.84 17.08
C GLU A 328 1.93 -20.38 17.82
N GLU A 329 1.56 -19.74 18.91
CA GLU A 329 0.36 -20.10 19.67
C GLU A 329 -0.93 -19.86 18.88
N ASP A 330 -1.01 -18.72 18.15
CA ASP A 330 -2.15 -18.41 17.28
C ASP A 330 -2.27 -19.46 16.17
N GLN A 331 -1.14 -19.88 15.57
CA GLN A 331 -1.12 -20.92 14.54
C GLN A 331 -1.62 -22.27 15.07
N VAL A 332 -1.21 -22.65 16.27
CA VAL A 332 -1.69 -23.89 16.90
C VAL A 332 -3.21 -23.84 17.12
N ARG A 333 -3.71 -22.75 17.71
CA ARG A 333 -5.15 -22.57 17.95
C ARG A 333 -5.95 -22.56 16.66
N TRP A 334 -5.45 -21.82 15.64
CA TRP A 334 -6.09 -21.74 14.34
C TRP A 334 -6.13 -23.10 13.63
N LYS A 335 -5.04 -23.83 13.68
CA LYS A 335 -4.91 -25.15 13.09
C LYS A 335 -5.86 -26.16 13.73
N LEU A 336 -5.98 -26.16 15.06
CA LEU A 336 -6.93 -27.03 15.79
C LEU A 336 -8.38 -26.82 15.32
N MET A 337 -8.77 -25.58 15.03
CA MET A 337 -10.09 -25.29 14.49
C MET A 337 -10.23 -25.68 13.03
N SER A 338 -9.26 -25.30 12.18
CA SER A 338 -9.34 -25.46 10.73
C SER A 338 -9.14 -26.91 10.26
N GLU A 339 -8.56 -27.78 11.07
CA GLU A 339 -8.45 -29.20 10.81
C GLU A 339 -9.58 -30.03 11.45
N SER A 340 -10.57 -29.38 12.08
CA SER A 340 -11.76 -30.06 12.58
C SER A 340 -12.61 -30.57 11.42
N PRO A 341 -13.20 -31.78 11.55
CA PRO A 341 -13.97 -32.37 10.47
C PRO A 341 -15.26 -31.60 10.16
N ASN A 342 -15.84 -30.92 11.15
CA ASN A 342 -17.06 -30.13 11.02
C ASN A 342 -17.13 -29.06 12.10
N GLY A 343 -17.97 -28.07 11.91
CA GLY A 343 -18.19 -26.96 12.83
C GLY A 343 -18.05 -25.61 12.13
N ILE A 344 -18.16 -24.53 12.90
CA ILE A 344 -18.11 -23.15 12.37
C ILE A 344 -16.90 -22.43 12.97
N ILE A 345 -16.12 -21.81 12.09
CA ILE A 345 -15.07 -20.86 12.46
C ILE A 345 -15.51 -19.46 12.03
N LEU A 346 -15.53 -18.53 12.98
CA LEU A 346 -15.93 -17.15 12.70
C LEU A 346 -14.71 -16.22 12.72
N VAL A 347 -14.57 -15.39 11.69
CA VAL A 347 -13.57 -14.33 11.65
C VAL A 347 -14.26 -12.99 11.73
N THR A 348 -13.90 -12.16 12.72
CA THR A 348 -14.55 -10.88 12.92
C THR A 348 -13.60 -9.69 12.86
N GLY A 349 -14.14 -8.54 12.52
CA GLY A 349 -13.43 -7.28 12.43
C GLY A 349 -14.06 -6.31 11.42
N PRO A 350 -13.65 -5.04 11.42
CA PRO A 350 -14.14 -4.06 10.47
C PRO A 350 -13.73 -4.39 9.03
N THR A 351 -14.30 -3.66 8.08
CA THR A 351 -13.86 -3.69 6.68
C THR A 351 -12.38 -3.31 6.59
N GLY A 352 -11.62 -4.05 5.79
CA GLY A 352 -10.19 -3.83 5.62
C GLY A 352 -9.29 -4.38 6.74
N SER A 353 -9.83 -5.19 7.67
CA SER A 353 -9.02 -5.86 8.70
C SER A 353 -8.29 -7.12 8.21
N GLY A 354 -8.47 -7.51 6.94
CA GLY A 354 -7.78 -8.65 6.33
C GLY A 354 -8.49 -10.00 6.50
N LYS A 355 -9.78 -10.02 6.87
CA LYS A 355 -10.57 -11.24 7.05
C LYS A 355 -10.52 -12.16 5.82
N THR A 356 -10.80 -11.61 4.65
CA THR A 356 -10.79 -12.36 3.38
C THR A 356 -9.42 -12.99 3.11
N THR A 357 -8.33 -12.25 3.30
CA THR A 357 -6.97 -12.77 3.13
C THR A 357 -6.72 -13.98 4.04
N THR A 358 -7.11 -13.90 5.31
CA THR A 358 -6.94 -15.01 6.26
C THR A 358 -7.79 -16.22 5.85
N LEU A 359 -9.06 -16.00 5.46
CA LEU A 359 -9.94 -17.09 5.01
C LEU A 359 -9.40 -17.75 3.74
N TYR A 360 -9.02 -16.99 2.73
CA TYR A 360 -8.45 -17.53 1.50
C TYR A 360 -7.15 -18.29 1.74
N SER A 361 -6.25 -17.75 2.58
CA SER A 361 -5.01 -18.46 2.96
C SER A 361 -5.30 -19.78 3.68
N THR A 362 -6.34 -19.80 4.54
CA THR A 362 -6.78 -21.02 5.22
C THR A 362 -7.35 -22.04 4.23
N LEU A 363 -8.30 -21.61 3.40
CA LEU A 363 -8.93 -22.48 2.41
C LEU A 363 -7.91 -23.04 1.42
N LYS A 364 -6.94 -22.22 0.98
CA LYS A 364 -5.88 -22.67 0.08
C LYS A 364 -4.98 -23.76 0.67
N GLN A 365 -4.72 -23.69 1.99
CA GLN A 365 -3.97 -24.75 2.68
C GLN A 365 -4.79 -26.04 2.85
N LEU A 366 -6.10 -25.92 3.02
CA LEU A 366 -7.01 -27.06 3.17
C LEU A 366 -7.42 -27.69 1.84
N ALA A 367 -7.41 -26.90 0.75
CA ALA A 367 -7.81 -27.35 -0.58
C ALA A 367 -6.77 -28.34 -1.14
N THR A 368 -7.10 -29.61 -1.11
CA THR A 368 -6.36 -30.70 -1.74
C THR A 368 -7.21 -31.33 -2.83
N PRO A 369 -6.65 -32.16 -3.72
CA PRO A 369 -7.46 -32.87 -4.72
C PRO A 369 -8.56 -33.77 -4.13
N ALA A 370 -8.48 -34.09 -2.83
CA ALA A 370 -9.46 -34.91 -2.12
C ALA A 370 -10.48 -34.10 -1.31
N VAL A 371 -10.43 -32.76 -1.36
CA VAL A 371 -11.28 -31.87 -0.55
C VAL A 371 -12.04 -30.91 -1.47
N ASN A 372 -13.37 -30.96 -1.41
CA ASN A 372 -14.24 -30.06 -2.15
C ASN A 372 -14.51 -28.78 -1.36
N VAL A 373 -13.86 -27.68 -1.76
CA VAL A 373 -14.03 -26.35 -1.16
C VAL A 373 -15.05 -25.57 -1.97
N CYS A 374 -16.14 -25.16 -1.33
CA CYS A 374 -17.20 -24.35 -1.93
C CYS A 374 -17.34 -23.00 -1.22
N THR A 375 -17.57 -21.92 -1.96
CA THR A 375 -17.75 -20.58 -1.37
C THR A 375 -19.01 -19.90 -1.90
N ILE A 376 -19.61 -19.03 -1.06
CA ILE A 376 -20.63 -18.04 -1.45
C ILE A 376 -20.18 -16.66 -0.98
N GLU A 377 -20.08 -15.71 -1.90
CA GLU A 377 -19.41 -14.39 -1.68
C GLU A 377 -20.21 -13.24 -2.30
N ASP A 378 -20.06 -12.04 -1.74
CA ASP A 378 -20.73 -10.82 -2.23
C ASP A 378 -19.77 -9.61 -2.26
N PRO A 379 -19.07 -9.40 -3.39
CA PRO A 379 -18.81 -10.31 -4.50
C PRO A 379 -17.63 -11.26 -4.25
N ILE A 380 -17.34 -12.18 -5.19
CA ILE A 380 -16.09 -12.97 -5.19
C ILE A 380 -14.92 -12.00 -5.23
N GLU A 381 -14.03 -12.08 -4.21
CA GLU A 381 -12.87 -11.17 -4.14
C GLU A 381 -11.76 -11.58 -5.10
N MET A 382 -11.48 -12.86 -5.21
CA MET A 382 -10.48 -13.44 -6.11
C MET A 382 -10.99 -14.76 -6.66
N VAL A 383 -10.80 -14.99 -7.95
CA VAL A 383 -11.07 -16.30 -8.54
C VAL A 383 -9.91 -17.24 -8.21
N GLU A 384 -10.18 -18.29 -7.45
CA GLU A 384 -9.22 -19.32 -7.07
C GLU A 384 -9.60 -20.65 -7.75
N PRO A 385 -8.77 -21.16 -8.67
CA PRO A 385 -9.11 -22.37 -9.44
C PRO A 385 -9.36 -23.62 -8.59
N ALA A 386 -8.86 -23.64 -7.35
CA ALA A 386 -9.06 -24.75 -6.42
C ALA A 386 -10.41 -24.71 -5.68
N PHE A 387 -11.22 -23.64 -5.87
CA PHE A 387 -12.50 -23.45 -5.17
C PHE A 387 -13.67 -23.47 -6.14
N ASN A 388 -14.79 -23.95 -5.68
CA ASN A 388 -16.09 -23.81 -6.36
C ASN A 388 -16.80 -22.56 -5.82
N GLN A 389 -16.64 -21.43 -6.50
CA GLN A 389 -17.04 -20.12 -6.01
C GLN A 389 -18.37 -19.67 -6.61
N MET A 390 -19.34 -19.37 -5.76
CA MET A 390 -20.63 -18.81 -6.10
C MET A 390 -20.68 -17.34 -5.68
N GLN A 391 -21.23 -16.48 -6.53
CA GLN A 391 -21.47 -15.08 -6.21
C GLN A 391 -22.93 -14.81 -5.94
N VAL A 392 -23.24 -14.07 -4.88
CA VAL A 392 -24.57 -13.52 -4.61
C VAL A 392 -25.07 -12.71 -5.81
N GLN A 393 -26.33 -12.91 -6.21
CA GLN A 393 -27.00 -12.24 -7.31
C GLN A 393 -28.42 -11.88 -6.93
N ASN A 394 -28.60 -10.75 -6.28
CA ASN A 394 -29.93 -10.29 -5.80
C ASN A 394 -30.98 -10.15 -6.92
N ALA A 395 -30.54 -9.92 -8.17
CA ALA A 395 -31.42 -9.80 -9.33
C ALA A 395 -32.19 -11.09 -9.66
N ILE A 396 -31.70 -12.24 -9.20
CA ILE A 396 -32.34 -13.56 -9.35
C ILE A 396 -32.59 -14.22 -8.00
N GLU A 397 -32.70 -13.41 -6.93
CA GLU A 397 -32.97 -13.85 -5.56
C GLU A 397 -31.94 -14.85 -4.99
N LEU A 398 -30.73 -14.88 -5.54
CA LEU A 398 -29.65 -15.70 -5.03
C LEU A 398 -28.88 -14.91 -3.95
N ASP A 399 -29.31 -15.05 -2.72
CA ASP A 399 -28.65 -14.50 -1.51
C ASP A 399 -27.71 -15.52 -0.83
N PHE A 400 -27.16 -15.15 0.33
CA PHE A 400 -26.27 -16.03 1.09
C PHE A 400 -26.99 -17.31 1.55
N ALA A 401 -28.22 -17.22 2.07
CA ALA A 401 -28.94 -18.36 2.59
C ALA A 401 -29.31 -19.36 1.48
N GLN A 402 -29.81 -18.85 0.35
CA GLN A 402 -30.09 -19.65 -0.84
C GLN A 402 -28.81 -20.32 -1.37
N GLY A 403 -27.70 -19.56 -1.41
CA GLY A 403 -26.42 -20.07 -1.85
C GLY A 403 -25.92 -21.23 -0.97
N VAL A 404 -25.92 -21.10 0.35
CA VAL A 404 -25.52 -22.18 1.26
C VAL A 404 -26.40 -23.43 1.06
N ARG A 405 -27.72 -23.27 0.93
CA ARG A 405 -28.62 -24.40 0.63
C ARG A 405 -28.28 -25.09 -0.69
N ALA A 406 -27.85 -24.32 -1.69
CA ALA A 406 -27.41 -24.90 -2.97
C ALA A 406 -26.08 -25.63 -2.81
N LEU A 407 -25.11 -25.05 -2.10
CA LEU A 407 -23.79 -25.63 -1.88
C LEU A 407 -23.86 -26.95 -1.12
N MET A 408 -24.72 -27.08 -0.10
CA MET A 408 -24.90 -28.34 0.63
C MET A 408 -25.34 -29.54 -0.24
N ARG A 409 -25.79 -29.31 -1.46
CA ARG A 409 -26.13 -30.36 -2.44
C ARG A 409 -25.04 -30.63 -3.47
N GLN A 410 -23.86 -29.99 -3.30
CA GLN A 410 -22.71 -30.12 -4.19
C GLN A 410 -21.58 -30.99 -3.58
N ASP A 411 -21.92 -31.82 -2.58
CA ASP A 411 -20.97 -32.69 -1.87
C ASP A 411 -19.73 -31.91 -1.36
N PRO A 412 -19.93 -30.78 -0.62
CA PRO A 412 -18.80 -30.01 -0.12
C PRO A 412 -18.22 -30.63 1.15
N ASP A 413 -16.91 -30.56 1.33
CA ASP A 413 -16.24 -30.81 2.60
C ASP A 413 -16.14 -29.53 3.42
N ILE A 414 -15.83 -28.42 2.74
CA ILE A 414 -15.63 -27.09 3.35
C ILE A 414 -16.52 -26.08 2.65
N ILE A 415 -17.25 -25.30 3.44
CA ILE A 415 -18.08 -24.20 2.94
C ILE A 415 -17.56 -22.86 3.50
N MET A 416 -17.28 -21.89 2.65
CA MET A 416 -17.06 -20.52 3.09
C MET A 416 -18.29 -19.67 2.77
N VAL A 417 -18.85 -19.05 3.81
CA VAL A 417 -19.93 -18.07 3.70
C VAL A 417 -19.32 -16.68 3.91
N GLY A 418 -19.36 -15.83 2.91
CA GLY A 418 -18.68 -14.53 2.93
C GLY A 418 -18.94 -13.75 4.22
N GLU A 419 -20.20 -13.63 4.62
CA GLU A 419 -20.58 -13.05 5.90
C GLU A 419 -21.98 -13.51 6.37
N ILE A 420 -22.21 -13.45 7.69
CA ILE A 420 -23.52 -13.68 8.32
C ILE A 420 -24.09 -12.33 8.74
N ARG A 421 -25.16 -11.87 8.07
CA ARG A 421 -25.84 -10.59 8.35
C ARG A 421 -27.15 -10.74 9.10
N ASP A 422 -27.83 -11.85 8.90
CA ASP A 422 -29.20 -12.12 9.32
C ASP A 422 -29.36 -13.53 9.88
N LEU A 423 -30.53 -13.78 10.50
CA LEU A 423 -30.86 -15.05 11.12
C LEU A 423 -30.94 -16.18 10.11
N GLU A 424 -31.51 -15.94 8.92
CA GLU A 424 -31.67 -16.98 7.92
C GLU A 424 -30.33 -17.53 7.44
N THR A 425 -29.38 -16.65 7.15
CA THR A 425 -27.99 -17.02 6.80
C THR A 425 -27.33 -17.77 7.96
N ALA A 426 -27.55 -17.33 9.22
CA ALA A 426 -27.00 -18.00 10.39
C ALA A 426 -27.54 -19.43 10.55
N GLU A 427 -28.87 -19.61 10.40
CA GLU A 427 -29.51 -20.90 10.53
C GLU A 427 -29.01 -21.91 9.49
N VAL A 428 -28.93 -21.52 8.22
CA VAL A 428 -28.45 -22.44 7.17
C VAL A 428 -26.94 -22.74 7.32
N THR A 429 -26.15 -21.79 7.82
CA THR A 429 -24.74 -21.99 8.17
C THR A 429 -24.57 -23.02 9.30
N ILE A 430 -25.41 -22.90 10.34
CA ILE A 430 -25.45 -23.87 11.46
C ILE A 430 -25.89 -25.25 10.97
N GLN A 431 -26.91 -25.32 10.12
CA GLN A 431 -27.38 -26.57 9.54
C GLN A 431 -26.27 -27.27 8.76
N ALA A 432 -25.49 -26.52 7.95
CA ALA A 432 -24.34 -27.08 7.24
C ALA A 432 -23.31 -27.70 8.20
N ALA A 433 -23.00 -27.02 9.31
CA ALA A 433 -22.08 -27.53 10.32
C ALA A 433 -22.62 -28.79 11.04
N LEU A 434 -23.92 -28.81 11.36
CA LEU A 434 -24.57 -29.98 12.00
C LEU A 434 -24.63 -31.19 11.07
N THR A 435 -24.66 -30.97 9.74
CA THR A 435 -24.67 -32.03 8.74
C THR A 435 -23.29 -32.52 8.34
N GLY A 436 -22.23 -32.06 9.02
CA GLY A 436 -20.89 -32.65 8.90
C GLY A 436 -19.86 -31.80 8.13
N HIS A 437 -20.19 -30.56 7.78
CA HIS A 437 -19.30 -29.68 7.01
C HIS A 437 -18.47 -28.75 7.92
N LEU A 438 -17.23 -28.48 7.54
CA LEU A 438 -16.47 -27.37 8.12
C LEU A 438 -16.91 -26.06 7.45
N VAL A 439 -17.40 -25.11 8.25
CA VAL A 439 -17.89 -23.82 7.73
C VAL A 439 -17.02 -22.69 8.24
N LEU A 440 -16.54 -21.83 7.34
CA LEU A 440 -15.84 -20.60 7.67
C LEU A 440 -16.73 -19.41 7.28
N SER A 441 -16.85 -18.44 8.19
CA SER A 441 -17.64 -17.23 7.86
C SER A 441 -17.09 -15.99 8.57
N THR A 442 -17.64 -14.82 8.21
CA THR A 442 -17.28 -13.56 8.84
C THR A 442 -18.44 -12.87 9.54
N LEU A 443 -18.09 -12.07 10.55
CA LEU A 443 -18.96 -11.15 11.25
C LEU A 443 -18.31 -9.75 11.31
N HIS A 444 -19.11 -8.76 11.70
CA HIS A 444 -18.65 -7.40 11.94
C HIS A 444 -18.82 -7.06 13.43
N THR A 445 -17.89 -7.50 14.27
CA THR A 445 -17.83 -7.14 15.69
C THR A 445 -16.43 -6.64 16.07
N ASN A 446 -16.31 -6.02 17.24
CA ASN A 446 -15.06 -5.40 17.67
C ASN A 446 -14.06 -6.39 18.29
N ASP A 447 -14.53 -7.43 18.93
CA ASP A 447 -13.74 -8.48 19.56
C ASP A 447 -14.39 -9.86 19.42
N SER A 448 -13.71 -10.91 19.81
CA SER A 448 -14.18 -12.29 19.63
C SER A 448 -15.36 -12.63 20.55
N PRO A 449 -15.41 -12.24 21.84
CA PRO A 449 -16.60 -12.46 22.67
C PRO A 449 -17.86 -11.78 22.14
N ALA A 450 -17.73 -10.56 21.59
CA ALA A 450 -18.86 -9.85 20.98
C ALA A 450 -19.43 -10.55 19.75
N ALA A 451 -18.67 -11.40 19.07
CA ALA A 451 -19.21 -12.18 17.96
C ALA A 451 -20.19 -13.25 18.44
N VAL A 452 -19.97 -13.86 19.59
CA VAL A 452 -20.92 -14.79 20.22
C VAL A 452 -22.22 -14.06 20.56
N THR A 453 -22.11 -12.90 21.21
CA THR A 453 -23.29 -12.07 21.52
C THR A 453 -24.03 -11.66 20.25
N ARG A 454 -23.30 -11.31 19.19
CA ARG A 454 -23.92 -10.94 17.90
C ARG A 454 -24.74 -12.08 17.30
N MET A 455 -24.29 -13.33 17.42
CA MET A 455 -25.06 -14.49 16.98
C MET A 455 -26.36 -14.65 17.81
N LEU A 456 -26.28 -14.45 19.14
CA LEU A 456 -27.45 -14.42 20.00
C LEU A 456 -28.43 -13.30 19.64
N ASP A 457 -27.92 -12.09 19.38
CA ASP A 457 -28.72 -10.92 18.98
C ASP A 457 -29.41 -11.11 17.62
N LEU A 458 -28.81 -11.89 16.73
CA LEU A 458 -29.47 -12.30 15.47
C LEU A 458 -30.64 -13.26 15.69
N GLY A 459 -30.78 -13.82 16.89
CA GLY A 459 -31.84 -14.77 17.25
C GLY A 459 -31.40 -16.23 17.24
N VAL A 460 -30.09 -16.51 17.08
CA VAL A 460 -29.59 -17.89 17.10
C VAL A 460 -29.64 -18.44 18.54
N PRO A 461 -30.30 -19.59 18.77
CA PRO A 461 -30.36 -20.22 20.07
C PRO A 461 -28.96 -20.57 20.60
N SER A 462 -28.69 -20.28 21.88
CA SER A 462 -27.40 -20.46 22.52
C SER A 462 -26.86 -21.90 22.43
N TYR A 463 -27.74 -22.90 22.53
CA TYR A 463 -27.34 -24.30 22.42
C TYR A 463 -26.84 -24.67 21.02
N LEU A 464 -27.31 -24.01 19.95
CA LEU A 464 -26.81 -24.22 18.59
C LEU A 464 -25.43 -23.62 18.42
N ILE A 465 -25.19 -22.42 18.97
CA ILE A 465 -23.85 -21.81 18.97
C ILE A 465 -22.86 -22.72 19.68
N SER A 466 -23.22 -23.20 20.88
CA SER A 466 -22.38 -24.11 21.67
C SER A 466 -22.11 -25.44 20.96
N ALA A 467 -23.08 -25.96 20.20
CA ALA A 467 -22.93 -27.21 19.48
C ALA A 467 -22.07 -27.11 18.23
N THR A 468 -22.10 -25.97 17.53
CA THR A 468 -21.53 -25.84 16.18
C THR A 468 -20.29 -24.97 16.10
N VAL A 469 -20.17 -23.91 16.90
CA VAL A 469 -19.03 -23.01 16.80
C VAL A 469 -17.79 -23.60 17.46
N LEU A 470 -16.69 -23.69 16.72
CA LEU A 470 -15.38 -24.13 17.17
C LEU A 470 -14.61 -23.02 17.85
N GLY A 471 -14.70 -21.83 17.27
CA GLY A 471 -14.07 -20.65 17.82
C GLY A 471 -14.28 -19.40 16.97
N VAL A 472 -13.83 -18.30 17.50
CA VAL A 472 -13.93 -16.98 16.89
C VAL A 472 -12.58 -16.29 16.91
N MET A 473 -12.18 -15.70 15.79
CA MET A 473 -10.98 -14.88 15.70
C MET A 473 -11.32 -13.44 15.37
N ALA A 474 -10.99 -12.51 16.25
CA ALA A 474 -11.02 -11.08 15.91
C ALA A 474 -9.67 -10.66 15.32
N GLN A 475 -9.73 -9.84 14.28
CA GLN A 475 -8.56 -9.44 13.51
C GLN A 475 -8.54 -7.94 13.22
N ARG A 476 -7.34 -7.34 13.33
CA ARG A 476 -7.02 -5.98 12.89
C ARG A 476 -5.70 -5.99 12.13
N LEU A 477 -5.44 -4.95 11.36
CA LEU A 477 -4.16 -4.73 10.69
C LEU A 477 -3.47 -3.50 11.25
N VAL A 478 -2.17 -3.63 11.55
CA VAL A 478 -1.28 -2.52 11.89
C VAL A 478 -0.23 -2.37 10.81
N ARG A 479 0.25 -1.14 10.57
CA ARG A 479 1.34 -0.91 9.62
C ARG A 479 2.65 -1.44 10.19
N VAL A 480 3.45 -2.07 9.35
CA VAL A 480 4.78 -2.58 9.69
C VAL A 480 5.81 -1.47 9.51
N LEU A 481 6.68 -1.29 10.49
CA LEU A 481 7.83 -0.39 10.38
C LEU A 481 8.72 -0.79 9.21
N CYS A 482 9.15 0.19 8.44
CA CYS A 482 10.05 -0.05 7.32
C CYS A 482 11.38 -0.65 7.81
N PRO A 483 11.77 -1.84 7.34
CA PRO A 483 13.00 -2.48 7.80
C PRO A 483 14.26 -1.68 7.49
N SER A 484 14.24 -0.89 6.39
CA SER A 484 15.38 -0.12 5.91
C SER A 484 15.64 1.16 6.70
N CYS A 485 14.62 1.75 7.36
CA CYS A 485 14.81 3.04 8.02
C CYS A 485 14.34 3.10 9.47
N LYS A 486 13.70 2.05 10.02
CA LYS A 486 13.32 2.07 11.43
C LYS A 486 14.53 2.25 12.34
N LYS A 487 14.41 3.07 13.36
CA LYS A 487 15.44 3.27 14.39
C LYS A 487 15.00 2.70 15.71
N SER A 488 15.89 1.95 16.35
CA SER A 488 15.74 1.49 17.73
C SER A 488 16.24 2.59 18.67
N ILE A 489 15.41 3.02 19.60
CA ILE A 489 15.70 4.11 20.55
C ILE A 489 15.38 3.59 21.95
N PRO A 490 16.20 3.91 22.99
CA PRO A 490 15.84 3.60 24.37
C PRO A 490 14.45 4.16 24.72
N ALA A 491 13.71 3.43 25.55
CA ALA A 491 12.37 3.83 25.96
C ALA A 491 12.38 5.23 26.60
N SER A 492 11.54 6.12 26.09
CA SER A 492 11.26 7.41 26.73
C SER A 492 10.21 7.24 27.85
N ALA A 493 10.10 8.18 28.76
CA ALA A 493 9.05 8.17 29.78
C ALA A 493 7.63 8.14 29.18
N GLU A 494 7.45 8.75 28.00
CA GLU A 494 6.19 8.70 27.26
C GLU A 494 5.91 7.30 26.72
N ASP A 495 6.91 6.65 26.09
CA ASP A 495 6.79 5.27 25.60
C ASP A 495 6.46 4.31 26.73
N GLU A 496 7.09 4.49 27.89
CA GLU A 496 6.83 3.70 29.10
C GLU A 496 5.38 3.85 29.56
N SER A 497 4.91 5.08 29.69
CA SER A 497 3.53 5.37 30.07
C SER A 497 2.52 4.82 29.07
N MET A 498 2.79 4.96 27.77
CA MET A 498 1.95 4.42 26.73
C MET A 498 1.94 2.88 26.75
N TRP A 499 3.10 2.25 26.97
CA TRP A 499 3.18 0.81 27.10
C TRP A 499 2.35 0.28 28.27
N ASP A 500 2.50 0.87 29.46
CA ASP A 500 1.77 0.45 30.65
C ASP A 500 0.25 0.59 30.45
N ARG A 501 -0.21 1.65 29.79
CA ARG A 501 -1.62 1.82 29.39
C ARG A 501 -2.07 0.77 28.36
N LEU A 502 -1.20 0.39 27.42
CA LEU A 502 -1.52 -0.59 26.41
C LEU A 502 -1.72 -1.97 27.01
N VAL A 503 -0.84 -2.37 27.91
CA VAL A 503 -0.84 -3.73 28.46
C VAL A 503 -1.76 -3.92 29.66
N ALA A 504 -2.16 -2.86 30.34
CA ALA A 504 -3.04 -2.94 31.50
C ALA A 504 -4.40 -3.60 31.16
N PRO A 505 -4.96 -4.47 32.05
CA PRO A 505 -4.45 -4.88 33.36
C PRO A 505 -3.46 -6.06 33.30
N TRP A 506 -3.12 -6.55 32.10
CA TRP A 506 -2.15 -7.66 31.95
C TRP A 506 -0.73 -7.18 32.21
N LYS A 507 0.14 -8.10 32.59
CA LYS A 507 1.57 -7.84 32.75
C LYS A 507 2.30 -8.38 31.54
N ALA A 508 2.88 -7.52 30.73
CA ALA A 508 3.79 -7.87 29.65
C ALA A 508 5.16 -7.23 29.88
N ASN A 509 6.22 -7.96 29.60
CA ASN A 509 7.57 -7.44 29.72
C ASN A 509 7.78 -6.29 28.74
N ARG A 510 8.11 -5.11 29.27
CA ARG A 510 8.40 -3.93 28.48
C ARG A 510 9.72 -4.11 27.76
N PRO A 511 9.78 -3.81 26.44
CA PRO A 511 11.04 -3.83 25.71
C PRO A 511 11.95 -2.69 26.19
N ALA A 512 13.25 -2.94 26.26
CA ALA A 512 14.25 -1.94 26.65
C ALA A 512 14.38 -0.82 25.60
N GLN A 513 14.00 -1.10 24.37
CA GLN A 513 14.06 -0.19 23.23
C GLN A 513 12.77 -0.27 22.43
N PHE A 514 12.32 0.87 21.94
CA PHE A 514 11.23 0.97 21.00
C PHE A 514 11.75 1.31 19.60
N HIS A 515 11.03 0.84 18.58
CA HIS A 515 11.36 1.14 17.19
C HIS A 515 10.45 2.26 16.69
N HIS A 516 11.05 3.27 16.07
CA HIS A 516 10.37 4.45 15.58
C HIS A 516 10.46 4.54 14.05
N PRO A 517 9.39 5.04 13.37
CA PRO A 517 9.42 5.32 11.95
C PRO A 517 10.29 6.54 11.66
N VAL A 518 11.17 6.45 10.68
CA VAL A 518 12.01 7.58 10.26
C VAL A 518 11.53 8.10 8.91
N GLY A 519 11.48 7.26 7.92
CA GLY A 519 11.19 7.58 6.54
C GLY A 519 12.41 7.37 5.65
N CYS A 520 12.21 6.70 4.53
CA CYS A 520 13.18 6.52 3.45
C CYS A 520 12.43 6.34 2.13
N LEU A 521 13.13 6.21 1.03
CA LEU A 521 12.53 5.99 -0.29
C LEU A 521 11.66 4.76 -0.36
N GLU A 522 12.12 3.63 0.17
CA GLU A 522 11.38 2.38 0.11
C GLU A 522 10.01 2.46 0.80
N CYS A 523 9.90 3.26 1.84
CA CYS A 523 8.64 3.50 2.54
C CYS A 523 7.99 4.85 2.16
N ARG A 524 8.51 5.56 1.17
CA ARG A 524 8.02 6.88 0.72
C ARG A 524 7.93 7.89 1.85
N MET A 525 8.97 7.96 2.64
CA MET A 525 9.10 8.86 3.81
C MET A 525 8.03 8.65 4.89
N THR A 526 7.22 7.58 4.81
CA THR A 526 6.20 7.29 5.81
C THR A 526 6.75 6.60 7.06
N GLY A 527 7.91 5.95 6.95
CA GLY A 527 8.48 5.10 7.99
C GLY A 527 7.81 3.72 8.12
N TYR A 528 6.80 3.42 7.27
CA TYR A 528 6.05 2.16 7.29
C TYR A 528 6.02 1.52 5.90
N ARG A 529 6.03 0.17 5.87
CA ARG A 529 5.92 -0.61 4.65
C ARG A 529 5.16 -1.90 4.88
N GLY A 530 3.96 -1.99 4.30
CA GLY A 530 3.07 -3.14 4.45
C GLY A 530 2.31 -3.14 5.78
N ARG A 531 1.53 -4.19 5.98
CA ARG A 531 0.67 -4.38 7.15
C ARG A 531 0.80 -5.81 7.68
N VAL A 532 0.57 -5.98 8.99
CA VAL A 532 0.57 -7.28 9.68
C VAL A 532 -0.65 -7.38 10.56
N GLY A 533 -1.16 -8.60 10.74
CA GLY A 533 -2.32 -8.88 11.60
C GLY A 533 -1.98 -8.83 13.09
N VAL A 534 -2.96 -8.37 13.87
CA VAL A 534 -3.07 -8.60 15.29
C VAL A 534 -4.35 -9.39 15.54
N TYR A 535 -4.27 -10.40 16.39
CA TYR A 535 -5.28 -11.44 16.53
C TYR A 535 -5.72 -11.62 17.97
N GLU A 536 -7.00 -11.95 18.15
CA GLU A 536 -7.60 -12.38 19.39
C GLU A 536 -8.41 -13.63 19.06
N ILE A 537 -7.98 -14.81 19.55
CA ILE A 537 -8.57 -16.11 19.21
C ILE A 537 -9.27 -16.69 20.42
N LEU A 538 -10.60 -16.74 20.37
CA LEU A 538 -11.48 -17.40 21.33
C LEU A 538 -11.75 -18.83 20.87
N MET A 539 -11.28 -19.82 21.63
CA MET A 539 -11.64 -21.23 21.43
C MET A 539 -12.89 -21.54 22.25
N LEU A 540 -13.82 -22.31 21.69
CA LEU A 540 -14.99 -22.74 22.44
C LEU A 540 -14.69 -24.04 23.20
N SER A 541 -14.07 -23.92 24.37
CA SER A 541 -13.86 -25.00 25.33
C SER A 541 -15.20 -25.55 25.86
N PRO A 542 -15.22 -26.71 26.51
CA PRO A 542 -16.42 -27.20 27.19
C PRO A 542 -17.02 -26.22 28.19
N ASP A 543 -16.20 -25.53 28.98
CA ASP A 543 -16.65 -24.54 29.95
C ASP A 543 -17.23 -23.30 29.26
N MET A 544 -16.60 -22.87 28.14
CA MET A 544 -17.09 -21.78 27.31
C MET A 544 -18.45 -22.12 26.68
N LYS A 545 -18.59 -23.34 26.15
CA LYS A 545 -19.86 -23.85 25.59
C LYS A 545 -20.96 -23.86 26.64
N GLN A 546 -20.66 -24.28 27.86
CA GLN A 546 -21.62 -24.28 28.98
C GLN A 546 -22.03 -22.83 29.32
N ALA A 547 -21.06 -21.92 29.46
CA ALA A 547 -21.34 -20.51 29.74
C ALA A 547 -22.23 -19.85 28.68
N ILE A 548 -22.01 -20.16 27.39
CA ILE A 548 -22.83 -19.68 26.30
C ILE A 548 -24.24 -20.28 26.39
N SER A 549 -24.35 -21.59 26.64
CA SER A 549 -25.66 -22.27 26.79
C SER A 549 -26.47 -21.70 27.95
N ASP A 550 -25.81 -21.29 29.02
CA ASP A 550 -26.44 -20.63 30.18
C ASP A 550 -26.76 -19.14 29.94
N ASN A 551 -26.60 -18.66 28.70
CA ASN A 551 -26.78 -17.26 28.30
C ASN A 551 -25.96 -16.27 29.14
N ALA A 552 -24.70 -16.62 29.44
CA ALA A 552 -23.80 -15.73 30.13
C ALA A 552 -23.61 -14.42 29.33
N ASP A 553 -23.54 -13.31 30.05
CA ASP A 553 -23.26 -12.01 29.44
C ASP A 553 -21.83 -11.97 28.83
N VAL A 554 -21.62 -11.02 27.92
CA VAL A 554 -20.34 -10.89 27.20
C VAL A 554 -19.14 -10.68 28.14
N SER A 555 -19.35 -10.08 29.32
CA SER A 555 -18.27 -9.87 30.30
C SER A 555 -17.81 -11.18 30.90
N LYS A 556 -18.75 -12.09 31.23
CA LYS A 556 -18.42 -13.43 31.75
C LYS A 556 -17.73 -14.28 30.70
N ILE A 557 -18.22 -14.23 29.44
CA ILE A 557 -17.59 -14.91 28.30
C ILE A 557 -16.15 -14.41 28.14
N ARG A 558 -15.94 -13.10 28.19
CA ARG A 558 -14.60 -12.48 28.09
C ARG A 558 -13.69 -12.88 29.24
N ASP A 559 -14.17 -12.82 30.47
CA ASP A 559 -13.38 -13.18 31.65
C ASP A 559 -12.97 -14.65 31.64
N LEU A 560 -13.87 -15.54 31.20
CA LEU A 560 -13.56 -16.96 31.02
C LEU A 560 -12.52 -17.16 29.92
N ALA A 561 -12.69 -16.50 28.76
CA ALA A 561 -11.75 -16.57 27.66
C ALA A 561 -10.31 -16.16 28.06
N TYR A 562 -10.19 -15.10 28.87
CA TYR A 562 -8.88 -14.68 29.38
C TYR A 562 -8.27 -15.68 30.34
N ARG A 563 -9.07 -16.34 31.20
CA ARG A 563 -8.59 -17.40 32.09
C ARG A 563 -8.09 -18.61 31.30
N GLU A 564 -8.71 -18.90 30.15
CA GLU A 564 -8.32 -19.96 29.23
C GLU A 564 -7.17 -19.54 28.30
N GLY A 565 -6.57 -18.38 28.52
CA GLY A 565 -5.38 -17.90 27.85
C GLY A 565 -5.63 -17.18 26.53
N MET A 566 -6.85 -16.73 26.23
CA MET A 566 -7.08 -15.81 25.11
C MET A 566 -6.31 -14.51 25.33
N LYS A 567 -5.53 -14.11 24.33
CA LYS A 567 -4.82 -12.84 24.34
C LYS A 567 -5.67 -11.78 23.64
N PRO A 568 -5.99 -10.65 24.29
CA PRO A 568 -6.71 -9.59 23.62
C PRO A 568 -5.88 -8.94 22.52
N LEU A 569 -6.54 -8.30 21.54
CA LEU A 569 -5.89 -7.60 20.42
C LEU A 569 -4.74 -6.70 20.86
N ARG A 570 -4.87 -6.01 22.02
CA ARG A 570 -3.83 -5.14 22.55
C ARG A 570 -2.55 -5.89 22.94
N ILE A 571 -2.67 -7.05 23.54
CA ILE A 571 -1.52 -7.87 23.92
C ILE A 571 -0.87 -8.48 22.67
N SER A 572 -1.68 -8.92 21.68
CA SER A 572 -1.16 -9.33 20.37
C SER A 572 -0.37 -8.18 19.71
N GLY A 573 -0.90 -6.95 19.77
CA GLY A 573 -0.21 -5.75 19.31
C GLY A 573 1.08 -5.45 20.09
N ALA A 574 1.06 -5.57 21.41
CA ALA A 574 2.24 -5.39 22.26
C ALA A 574 3.37 -6.37 21.92
N MET A 575 3.04 -7.61 21.60
CA MET A 575 4.02 -8.60 21.13
C MET A 575 4.67 -8.15 19.81
N LYS A 576 3.91 -7.56 18.87
CA LYS A 576 4.44 -7.00 17.62
C LYS A 576 5.34 -5.78 17.84
N ILE A 577 5.00 -4.93 18.82
CA ILE A 577 5.85 -3.80 19.22
C ILE A 577 7.16 -4.31 19.82
N ALA A 578 7.11 -5.28 20.72
CA ALA A 578 8.30 -5.87 21.33
C ALA A 578 9.22 -6.55 20.29
N ALA A 579 8.64 -7.11 19.22
CA ALA A 579 9.36 -7.66 18.08
C ALA A 579 9.90 -6.57 17.11
N GLY A 580 9.68 -5.27 17.38
CA GLY A 580 10.11 -4.18 16.52
C GLY A 580 9.42 -4.15 15.15
N MET A 581 8.22 -4.69 15.04
CA MET A 581 7.44 -4.76 13.80
C MET A 581 6.55 -3.54 13.60
N THR A 582 6.04 -2.94 14.68
CA THR A 582 5.10 -1.80 14.62
C THR A 582 5.34 -0.85 15.79
N THR A 583 4.51 0.19 15.91
CA THR A 583 4.60 1.21 16.96
C THR A 583 3.40 1.19 17.92
N LEU A 584 3.58 1.77 19.11
CA LEU A 584 2.49 2.02 20.05
C LEU A 584 1.31 2.75 19.41
N ALA A 585 1.61 3.81 18.65
CA ALA A 585 0.60 4.62 17.97
C ALA A 585 -0.26 3.83 16.97
N GLU A 586 0.33 2.88 16.25
CA GLU A 586 -0.42 2.04 15.31
C GLU A 586 -1.35 1.05 16.03
N VAL A 587 -0.88 0.46 17.12
CA VAL A 587 -1.71 -0.49 17.89
C VAL A 587 -2.87 0.24 18.58
N PHE A 588 -2.64 1.43 19.14
CA PHE A 588 -3.72 2.24 19.75
C PHE A 588 -4.80 2.65 18.75
N LYS A 589 -4.46 2.89 17.48
CA LYS A 589 -5.45 3.22 16.44
C LYS A 589 -6.46 2.11 16.20
N VAL A 590 -6.05 0.86 16.33
CA VAL A 590 -6.88 -0.30 15.99
C VAL A 590 -7.44 -1.03 17.20
N SER A 591 -6.84 -0.83 18.35
CA SER A 591 -7.25 -1.43 19.63
C SER A 591 -7.07 -0.42 20.77
N PRO A 592 -7.96 0.57 20.89
CA PRO A 592 -7.89 1.56 21.95
C PRO A 592 -8.04 0.91 23.33
N PRO A 593 -7.51 1.52 24.39
CA PRO A 593 -7.69 1.04 25.76
C PRO A 593 -9.18 0.89 26.09
N SER A 594 -9.54 -0.13 26.85
CA SER A 594 -10.90 -0.20 27.40
C SER A 594 -11.07 0.92 28.42
N GLU A 595 -12.22 1.61 28.39
CA GLU A 595 -12.57 2.66 29.38
C GLU A 595 -12.79 2.13 30.81
N ARG A 596 -12.49 0.86 31.06
CA ARG A 596 -12.50 0.28 32.39
C ARG A 596 -11.16 0.51 33.07
N ILE A 597 -10.98 1.68 33.63
CA ILE A 597 -10.11 1.96 34.78
C ILE A 597 -11.00 2.35 35.95
#